data_53556d277213808f55d8ff79326d0d28
#
_entry.id   53556d277213808f55d8ff79326d0d28
#
_cell.length_a   1.000
_cell.length_b   1.000
_cell.length_c   1.000
_cell.angle_alpha   90.00
_cell.angle_beta   90.00
_cell.angle_gamma   90.00
#
_symmetry.space_group_name_H-M   'P 1'
#
loop_
_entity.id
_entity.type
_entity.pdbx_description
1 polymer ?
#
loop_
_entity_poly.entity_id
_entity_poly.type
_entity_poly.pdbx_seq_one_letter_code
_entity_poly.pdbx_strand_id
1 'polypeptide(L)'
;MSTQPIYTQDDEKKPLVSFIITYYNESVDMLKECVNSILSLSLNAAERQIIVVDDGSDVSPIDLLIELSPDIIYVRQPNLGLSRARNRGIGIAEGSFIQFVDADDYLLTNTYEQCLDIIRYRETDMVLFQATSSTTSTPHSEADGPMSGTDYMAHHNLRGSACGYVFRKAILHDLRFREGTLHEDEEFTPQLMLRAENVYSTEGKAYHYRVRKDSITHKTDKRWRMRRLMDAEQVIYRLKNKADHLPVSERIAMERRIAQLTMDYIYNVIRMTHDATHLDRVLQRLTRHDLFPLPNKHYTKKYQCFRMLVNTAMGRRILMLALRVKG
;
A
#
# COMPACT_ATOMS: atom_id res chain seq x y z
N MET A 1 1.25 -1.44 34.19
CA MET A 1 0.58 -0.99 32.98
C MET A 1 -0.69 -1.80 32.86
N SER A 2 -1.83 -1.17 32.64
CA SER A 2 -3.14 -1.85 32.60
C SER A 2 -3.14 -2.88 31.47
N THR A 3 -3.40 -4.15 31.77
CA THR A 3 -3.54 -5.27 30.82
C THR A 3 -4.95 -5.41 30.28
N GLN A 4 -5.82 -4.41 30.46
CA GLN A 4 -7.17 -4.45 29.92
C GLN A 4 -7.22 -3.81 28.54
N PRO A 5 -7.94 -4.40 27.58
CA PRO A 5 -8.11 -3.85 26.24
C PRO A 5 -8.79 -2.48 26.31
N ILE A 6 -8.35 -1.53 25.45
CA ILE A 6 -8.92 -0.19 25.34
C ILE A 6 -10.08 -0.22 24.33
N TYR A 7 -11.21 -0.88 24.68
CA TYR A 7 -12.42 -0.87 23.86
C TYR A 7 -13.56 -0.15 24.56
N THR A 8 -14.37 0.56 23.77
CA THR A 8 -15.65 1.09 24.24
C THR A 8 -16.72 -0.01 24.20
N GLN A 9 -17.81 0.12 24.99
CA GLN A 9 -18.91 -0.86 25.00
C GLN A 9 -19.56 -1.10 23.63
N ASP A 10 -19.46 -0.17 22.69
CA ASP A 10 -19.94 -0.32 21.30
C ASP A 10 -18.98 -1.13 20.42
N ASP A 11 -17.69 -1.19 20.78
CA ASP A 11 -16.67 -1.97 20.04
C ASP A 11 -16.72 -3.46 20.43
N GLU A 12 -17.27 -3.84 21.59
CA GLU A 12 -17.41 -5.24 22.04
C GLU A 12 -18.34 -6.07 21.14
N LYS A 13 -19.17 -5.43 20.32
CA LYS A 13 -20.11 -6.10 19.40
C LYS A 13 -19.59 -6.22 17.96
N LYS A 14 -18.44 -5.63 17.64
CA LYS A 14 -17.88 -5.61 16.30
C LYS A 14 -16.61 -6.47 16.21
N PRO A 15 -16.32 -7.08 15.06
CA PRO A 15 -15.03 -7.72 14.86
C PRO A 15 -13.89 -6.73 15.11
N LEU A 16 -12.78 -7.22 15.69
CA LEU A 16 -11.58 -6.39 15.85
C LEU A 16 -11.00 -6.04 14.48
N VAL A 17 -10.84 -7.03 13.60
CA VAL A 17 -10.25 -6.84 12.27
C VAL A 17 -11.13 -7.45 11.19
N SER A 18 -11.41 -6.65 10.15
CA SER A 18 -11.91 -7.14 8.86
C SER A 18 -10.72 -7.34 7.91
N PHE A 19 -10.46 -8.59 7.54
CA PHE A 19 -9.49 -8.95 6.52
C PHE A 19 -10.19 -8.96 5.17
N ILE A 20 -9.77 -8.07 4.26
CA ILE A 20 -10.33 -7.95 2.91
C ILE A 20 -9.36 -8.60 1.94
N ILE A 21 -9.75 -9.73 1.38
CA ILE A 21 -8.98 -10.50 0.40
C ILE A 21 -9.55 -10.21 -0.98
N THR A 22 -8.73 -9.69 -1.90
CA THR A 22 -9.12 -9.53 -3.30
C THR A 22 -8.62 -10.71 -4.12
N TYR A 23 -9.51 -11.34 -4.88
CA TYR A 23 -9.26 -12.57 -5.64
C TYR A 23 -9.67 -12.42 -7.09
N TYR A 24 -8.77 -12.80 -8.02
CA TYR A 24 -9.07 -12.87 -9.45
C TYR A 24 -8.17 -13.90 -10.14
N ASN A 25 -8.69 -15.11 -10.35
CA ASN A 25 -7.98 -16.19 -11.05
C ASN A 25 -6.65 -16.64 -10.41
N GLU A 26 -6.35 -16.30 -9.15
CA GLU A 26 -5.24 -16.90 -8.43
C GLU A 26 -5.52 -18.41 -8.21
N SER A 27 -4.45 -19.18 -8.00
CA SER A 27 -4.64 -20.60 -7.72
C SER A 27 -5.38 -20.80 -6.38
N VAL A 28 -6.21 -21.82 -6.34
CA VAL A 28 -7.00 -22.19 -5.15
C VAL A 28 -6.10 -22.48 -3.94
N ASP A 29 -4.91 -23.07 -4.18
CA ASP A 29 -3.93 -23.35 -3.12
C ASP A 29 -3.36 -22.08 -2.51
N MET A 30 -3.13 -21.02 -3.32
CA MET A 30 -2.66 -19.71 -2.80
C MET A 30 -3.73 -19.07 -1.94
N LEU A 31 -4.99 -19.07 -2.40
CA LEU A 31 -6.10 -18.55 -1.62
C LEU A 31 -6.27 -19.32 -0.31
N LYS A 32 -6.12 -20.65 -0.35
CA LYS A 32 -6.16 -21.51 0.84
C LYS A 32 -5.07 -21.14 1.85
N GLU A 33 -3.84 -20.93 1.38
CA GLU A 33 -2.73 -20.52 2.24
C GLU A 33 -2.96 -19.11 2.82
N CYS A 34 -3.45 -18.17 2.00
CA CYS A 34 -3.83 -16.83 2.42
C CYS A 34 -4.85 -16.88 3.57
N VAL A 35 -5.97 -17.56 3.37
CA VAL A 35 -7.06 -17.69 4.36
C VAL A 35 -6.56 -18.39 5.62
N ASN A 36 -5.82 -19.50 5.49
CA ASN A 36 -5.28 -20.23 6.64
C ASN A 36 -4.32 -19.39 7.48
N SER A 37 -3.55 -18.49 6.87
CA SER A 37 -2.69 -17.58 7.61
C SER A 37 -3.47 -16.65 8.54
N ILE A 38 -4.67 -16.23 8.13
CA ILE A 38 -5.59 -15.42 8.92
C ILE A 38 -6.30 -16.27 9.98
N LEU A 39 -6.74 -17.47 9.61
CA LEU A 39 -7.40 -18.42 10.54
C LEU A 39 -6.48 -18.87 11.69
N SER A 40 -5.15 -18.83 11.45
CA SER A 40 -4.13 -19.21 12.44
C SER A 40 -3.79 -18.09 13.44
N LEU A 41 -4.34 -16.87 13.27
CA LEU A 41 -4.14 -15.76 14.20
C LEU A 41 -4.90 -15.99 15.51
N SER A 42 -4.40 -15.38 16.60
CA SER A 42 -5.03 -15.43 17.94
C SER A 42 -6.30 -14.59 18.04
N LEU A 43 -7.13 -14.66 17.00
CA LEU A 43 -8.45 -14.02 16.90
C LEU A 43 -9.52 -15.09 16.93
N ASN A 44 -10.49 -14.99 17.84
CA ASN A 44 -11.66 -15.84 17.81
C ASN A 44 -12.62 -15.42 16.68
N ALA A 45 -13.65 -16.23 16.42
CA ALA A 45 -14.59 -15.98 15.32
C ALA A 45 -15.34 -14.64 15.44
N ALA A 46 -15.58 -14.15 16.66
CA ALA A 46 -16.23 -12.85 16.87
C ALA A 46 -15.29 -11.66 16.67
N GLU A 47 -13.98 -11.85 16.87
CA GLU A 47 -12.97 -10.80 16.67
C GLU A 47 -12.50 -10.68 15.21
N ARG A 48 -12.78 -11.68 14.38
CA ARG A 48 -12.29 -11.78 13.02
C ARG A 48 -13.42 -11.80 12.01
N GLN A 49 -13.33 -10.93 10.99
CA GLN A 49 -14.18 -10.98 9.80
C GLN A 49 -13.29 -11.20 8.57
N ILE A 50 -13.55 -12.26 7.80
CA ILE A 50 -12.84 -12.54 6.54
C ILE A 50 -13.79 -12.27 5.39
N ILE A 51 -13.41 -11.36 4.48
CA ILE A 51 -14.19 -10.96 3.31
C ILE A 51 -13.36 -11.27 2.07
N VAL A 52 -13.83 -12.23 1.27
CA VAL A 52 -13.21 -12.54 -0.04
C VAL A 52 -14.04 -11.91 -1.13
N VAL A 53 -13.44 -10.96 -1.85
CA VAL A 53 -14.06 -10.30 -3.00
C VAL A 53 -13.48 -10.88 -4.27
N ASP A 54 -14.27 -11.70 -4.96
CA ASP A 54 -13.94 -12.28 -6.27
C ASP A 54 -14.31 -11.30 -7.38
N ASP A 55 -13.28 -10.76 -8.04
CA ASP A 55 -13.41 -9.79 -9.13
C ASP A 55 -13.68 -10.47 -10.49
N GLY A 56 -14.58 -11.46 -10.51
CA GLY A 56 -15.05 -12.11 -11.72
C GLY A 56 -14.12 -13.21 -12.26
N SER A 57 -13.60 -14.04 -11.38
CA SER A 57 -12.79 -15.21 -11.75
C SER A 57 -13.54 -16.18 -12.64
N ASP A 58 -12.83 -16.92 -13.48
CA ASP A 58 -13.41 -17.94 -14.38
C ASP A 58 -14.05 -19.06 -13.57
N VAL A 59 -13.38 -19.49 -12.48
CA VAL A 59 -13.85 -20.51 -11.56
C VAL A 59 -14.04 -19.90 -10.17
N SER A 60 -15.21 -20.09 -9.58
CA SER A 60 -15.51 -19.60 -8.24
C SER A 60 -14.79 -20.44 -7.18
N PRO A 61 -14.12 -19.83 -6.19
CA PRO A 61 -13.50 -20.56 -5.08
C PRO A 61 -14.48 -20.88 -3.93
N ILE A 62 -15.79 -20.74 -4.12
CA ILE A 62 -16.78 -20.81 -3.03
C ILE A 62 -16.75 -22.12 -2.26
N ASP A 63 -16.60 -23.25 -2.95
CA ASP A 63 -16.57 -24.57 -2.32
C ASP A 63 -15.39 -24.70 -1.35
N LEU A 64 -14.19 -24.23 -1.76
CA LEU A 64 -13.03 -24.16 -0.88
C LEU A 64 -13.29 -23.28 0.34
N LEU A 65 -13.89 -22.10 0.13
CA LEU A 65 -14.09 -21.14 1.23
C LEU A 65 -15.06 -21.69 2.28
N ILE A 66 -16.12 -22.39 1.86
CA ILE A 66 -17.06 -23.07 2.77
C ILE A 66 -16.36 -24.20 3.55
N GLU A 67 -15.47 -24.96 2.90
CA GLU A 67 -14.69 -26.01 3.55
C GLU A 67 -13.73 -25.44 4.60
N LEU A 68 -13.13 -24.26 4.35
CA LEU A 68 -12.17 -23.64 5.27
C LEU A 68 -12.84 -23.04 6.50
N SER A 69 -13.92 -22.28 6.31
CA SER A 69 -14.73 -21.72 7.40
C SER A 69 -16.09 -21.23 6.87
N PRO A 70 -17.20 -21.60 7.52
CA PRO A 70 -18.54 -21.13 7.13
C PRO A 70 -18.75 -19.63 7.39
N ASP A 71 -17.90 -18.98 8.19
CA ASP A 71 -18.02 -17.57 8.55
C ASP A 71 -17.37 -16.63 7.52
N ILE A 72 -16.74 -17.18 6.47
CA ILE A 72 -16.14 -16.37 5.41
C ILE A 72 -17.23 -15.73 4.57
N ILE A 73 -17.18 -14.40 4.46
CA ILE A 73 -18.07 -13.66 3.59
C ILE A 73 -17.49 -13.68 2.18
N TYR A 74 -18.16 -14.35 1.26
CA TYR A 74 -17.79 -14.39 -0.15
C TYR A 74 -18.72 -13.49 -0.97
N VAL A 75 -18.10 -12.59 -1.74
CA VAL A 75 -18.80 -11.67 -2.63
C VAL A 75 -18.17 -11.72 -4.01
N ARG A 76 -18.99 -12.01 -5.03
CA ARG A 76 -18.54 -11.98 -6.43
C ARG A 76 -19.07 -10.75 -7.15
N GLN A 77 -18.24 -10.15 -8.02
CA GLN A 77 -18.61 -9.08 -8.91
C GLN A 77 -18.08 -9.36 -10.32
N PRO A 78 -18.57 -8.70 -11.40
CA PRO A 78 -17.89 -8.71 -12.70
C PRO A 78 -16.47 -8.15 -12.54
N ASN A 79 -15.54 -8.55 -13.42
CA ASN A 79 -14.18 -8.00 -13.38
C ASN A 79 -14.18 -6.48 -13.62
N LEU A 80 -14.03 -5.74 -12.54
CA LEU A 80 -14.05 -4.27 -12.51
C LEU A 80 -12.74 -3.68 -12.00
N GLY A 81 -11.78 -4.55 -11.64
CA GLY A 81 -10.43 -4.23 -11.22
C GLY A 81 -10.25 -4.12 -9.71
N LEU A 82 -8.98 -4.23 -9.30
CA LEU A 82 -8.53 -4.31 -7.91
C LEU A 82 -9.10 -3.20 -7.00
N SER A 83 -9.07 -1.94 -7.45
CA SER A 83 -9.61 -0.81 -6.69
C SER A 83 -11.06 -1.00 -6.32
N ARG A 84 -11.87 -1.50 -7.26
CA ARG A 84 -13.30 -1.71 -7.04
C ARG A 84 -13.57 -2.89 -6.11
N ALA A 85 -12.77 -3.95 -6.24
CA ALA A 85 -12.83 -5.09 -5.32
C ALA A 85 -12.49 -4.65 -3.87
N ARG A 86 -11.42 -3.88 -3.67
CA ARG A 86 -11.08 -3.31 -2.35
C ARG A 86 -12.17 -2.39 -1.82
N ASN A 87 -12.72 -1.49 -2.64
CA ASN A 87 -13.82 -0.60 -2.26
C ASN A 87 -15.09 -1.38 -1.88
N ARG A 88 -15.37 -2.48 -2.57
CA ARG A 88 -16.48 -3.38 -2.22
C ARG A 88 -16.26 -4.01 -0.86
N GLY A 89 -15.04 -4.51 -0.60
CA GLY A 89 -14.66 -5.06 0.71
C GLY A 89 -14.79 -4.02 1.83
N ILE A 90 -14.34 -2.78 1.62
CA ILE A 90 -14.51 -1.67 2.59
C ILE A 90 -15.99 -1.46 2.93
N GLY A 91 -16.89 -1.54 1.93
CA GLY A 91 -18.33 -1.36 2.14
C GLY A 91 -18.99 -2.47 2.97
N ILE A 92 -18.39 -3.65 3.02
CA ILE A 92 -18.88 -4.82 3.76
C ILE A 92 -18.21 -4.93 5.14
N ALA A 93 -16.99 -4.41 5.28
CA ALA A 93 -16.20 -4.50 6.50
C ALA A 93 -16.95 -3.89 7.70
N GLU A 94 -17.10 -4.65 8.78
CA GLU A 94 -17.72 -4.24 10.05
C GLU A 94 -16.69 -4.05 11.16
N GLY A 95 -15.50 -4.63 11.01
CA GLY A 95 -14.43 -4.58 11.99
C GLY A 95 -13.96 -3.17 12.32
N SER A 96 -13.49 -3.00 13.54
CA SER A 96 -12.91 -1.73 14.01
C SER A 96 -11.64 -1.37 13.22
N PHE A 97 -10.90 -2.39 12.77
CA PHE A 97 -9.73 -2.24 11.91
C PHE A 97 -9.93 -2.97 10.58
N ILE A 98 -9.19 -2.54 9.57
CA ILE A 98 -9.14 -3.15 8.22
C ILE A 98 -7.71 -3.55 7.90
N GLN A 99 -7.55 -4.77 7.36
CA GLN A 99 -6.34 -5.29 6.74
C GLN A 99 -6.65 -5.77 5.33
N PHE A 100 -5.97 -5.24 4.32
CA PHE A 100 -6.02 -5.80 2.97
C PHE A 100 -4.99 -6.91 2.83
N VAL A 101 -5.38 -7.98 2.14
CA VAL A 101 -4.47 -9.09 1.80
C VAL A 101 -4.74 -9.47 0.34
N ASP A 102 -3.70 -9.53 -0.47
CA ASP A 102 -3.84 -10.04 -1.84
C ASP A 102 -3.90 -11.57 -1.80
N ALA A 103 -4.76 -12.18 -2.60
CA ALA A 103 -5.09 -13.62 -2.51
C ALA A 103 -3.89 -14.55 -2.82
N ASP A 104 -2.84 -14.03 -3.45
CA ASP A 104 -1.60 -14.75 -3.73
C ASP A 104 -0.54 -14.60 -2.63
N ASP A 105 -0.81 -13.81 -1.59
CA ASP A 105 0.07 -13.52 -0.47
C ASP A 105 -0.48 -14.09 0.84
N TYR A 106 0.24 -13.94 1.94
CA TYR A 106 -0.22 -14.38 3.26
C TYR A 106 0.44 -13.62 4.41
N LEU A 107 -0.17 -13.67 5.59
CA LEU A 107 0.36 -13.08 6.81
C LEU A 107 1.37 -14.02 7.48
N LEU A 108 2.47 -13.45 7.96
CA LEU A 108 3.42 -14.18 8.81
C LEU A 108 2.93 -14.09 10.26
N THR A 109 2.19 -15.12 10.68
CA THR A 109 1.41 -15.17 11.92
C THR A 109 2.18 -14.64 13.12
N ASN A 110 3.37 -15.19 13.42
CA ASN A 110 4.14 -14.82 14.61
C ASN A 110 4.48 -13.32 14.67
N THR A 111 4.73 -12.69 13.53
CA THR A 111 5.04 -11.25 13.47
C THR A 111 3.76 -10.40 13.42
N TYR A 112 2.71 -10.91 12.77
CA TYR A 112 1.44 -10.18 12.71
C TYR A 112 0.73 -10.12 14.06
N GLU A 113 0.92 -11.13 14.94
CA GLU A 113 0.42 -11.10 16.33
C GLU A 113 0.90 -9.85 17.09
N GLN A 114 2.11 -9.36 16.84
CA GLN A 114 2.60 -8.12 17.45
C GLN A 114 1.78 -6.90 17.00
N CYS A 115 1.31 -6.89 15.75
CA CYS A 115 0.41 -5.85 15.27
C CYS A 115 -0.97 -5.95 15.95
N LEU A 116 -1.46 -7.18 16.19
CA LEU A 116 -2.69 -7.40 16.94
C LEU A 116 -2.57 -6.91 18.40
N ASP A 117 -1.44 -7.17 19.05
CA ASP A 117 -1.20 -6.67 20.40
C ASP A 117 -1.20 -5.13 20.46
N ILE A 118 -0.62 -4.46 19.45
CA ILE A 118 -0.65 -3.00 19.40
C ILE A 118 -2.08 -2.50 19.26
N ILE A 119 -2.88 -3.04 18.35
CA ILE A 119 -4.26 -2.59 18.14
C ILE A 119 -5.20 -2.96 19.29
N ARG A 120 -4.87 -3.99 20.08
CA ARG A 120 -5.65 -4.38 21.28
C ARG A 120 -5.36 -3.52 22.50
N TYR A 121 -4.10 -3.17 22.72
CA TYR A 121 -3.65 -2.61 24.00
C TYR A 121 -3.14 -1.19 23.92
N ARG A 122 -3.13 -0.58 22.73
CA ARG A 122 -2.70 0.81 22.52
C ARG A 122 -3.76 1.59 21.75
N GLU A 123 -3.88 2.86 22.08
CA GLU A 123 -4.67 3.77 21.25
C GLU A 123 -3.98 3.89 19.89
N THR A 124 -4.60 3.35 18.84
CA THR A 124 -3.95 3.13 17.55
C THR A 124 -4.89 3.44 16.41
N ASP A 125 -4.43 4.19 15.43
CA ASP A 125 -5.12 4.40 14.16
C ASP A 125 -4.52 3.57 13.05
N MET A 126 -3.19 3.32 13.09
CA MET A 126 -2.49 2.56 12.07
C MET A 126 -1.25 1.87 12.62
N VAL A 127 -1.02 0.63 12.22
CA VAL A 127 0.24 -0.09 12.46
C VAL A 127 0.87 -0.43 11.14
N LEU A 128 2.06 0.10 10.88
CA LEU A 128 2.88 -0.19 9.70
C LEU A 128 3.84 -1.34 9.99
N PHE A 129 4.01 -2.22 9.04
CA PHE A 129 4.95 -3.35 9.12
C PHE A 129 5.65 -3.58 7.77
N GLN A 130 6.64 -4.48 7.75
CA GLN A 130 7.39 -4.78 6.54
C GLN A 130 6.82 -5.99 5.81
N ALA A 131 6.91 -5.96 4.47
CA ALA A 131 6.70 -7.13 3.64
C ALA A 131 8.04 -7.81 3.34
N THR A 132 8.01 -9.12 3.09
CA THR A 132 9.17 -9.93 2.72
C THR A 132 8.80 -11.00 1.71
N SER A 133 9.74 -11.40 0.87
CA SER A 133 9.63 -12.61 0.04
C SER A 133 10.30 -13.84 0.68
N SER A 134 10.85 -13.68 1.88
CA SER A 134 11.45 -14.79 2.66
C SER A 134 10.42 -15.35 3.63
N THR A 135 10.41 -16.67 3.77
CA THR A 135 9.57 -17.40 4.75
C THR A 135 10.15 -17.36 6.17
N THR A 136 11.34 -16.80 6.34
CA THR A 136 12.00 -16.73 7.65
C THR A 136 11.33 -15.67 8.51
N SER A 137 10.82 -16.06 9.68
CA SER A 137 10.30 -15.14 10.68
C SER A 137 11.41 -14.18 11.15
N THR A 138 11.05 -12.93 11.36
CA THR A 138 11.95 -11.97 12.00
C THR A 138 11.80 -12.04 13.52
N PRO A 139 12.87 -11.77 14.29
CA PRO A 139 12.76 -11.59 15.72
C PRO A 139 11.73 -10.52 16.06
N HIS A 140 11.22 -10.57 17.29
CA HIS A 140 10.38 -9.51 17.83
C HIS A 140 11.08 -8.16 17.68
N SER A 141 10.39 -7.21 17.06
CA SER A 141 10.86 -5.84 16.86
C SER A 141 9.97 -4.89 17.65
N GLU A 142 10.56 -4.05 18.49
CA GLU A 142 9.79 -2.99 19.12
C GLU A 142 9.16 -2.10 18.06
N ALA A 143 7.95 -1.62 18.35
CA ALA A 143 7.26 -0.69 17.50
C ALA A 143 7.53 0.74 17.95
N ASP A 144 8.00 1.58 17.02
CA ASP A 144 8.11 3.02 17.22
C ASP A 144 6.73 3.66 17.19
N GLY A 145 6.49 4.62 18.07
CA GLY A 145 5.23 5.37 18.14
C GLY A 145 4.69 5.51 19.57
N PRO A 146 3.53 6.16 19.73
CA PRO A 146 2.71 6.76 18.68
C PRO A 146 3.31 8.03 18.10
N MET A 147 3.05 8.28 16.82
CA MET A 147 3.30 9.56 16.18
C MET A 147 2.17 9.87 15.19
N SER A 148 1.95 11.15 14.85
CA SER A 148 0.96 11.46 13.82
C SER A 148 1.40 10.95 12.44
N GLY A 149 0.44 10.60 11.59
CA GLY A 149 0.75 10.20 10.22
C GLY A 149 1.40 11.32 9.42
N THR A 150 1.09 12.58 9.74
CA THR A 150 1.75 13.76 9.21
C THR A 150 3.23 13.78 9.58
N ASP A 151 3.57 13.56 10.86
CA ASP A 151 4.96 13.51 11.31
C ASP A 151 5.69 12.30 10.72
N TYR A 152 5.03 11.14 10.67
CA TYR A 152 5.61 9.98 10.02
C TYR A 152 6.00 10.29 8.57
N MET A 153 5.09 10.84 7.77
CA MET A 153 5.35 11.18 6.37
C MET A 153 6.40 12.29 6.20
N ALA A 154 6.47 13.25 7.14
CA ALA A 154 7.46 14.31 7.09
C ALA A 154 8.90 13.80 7.32
N HIS A 155 9.07 12.70 8.08
CA HIS A 155 10.38 12.21 8.49
C HIS A 155 10.76 10.85 7.89
N HIS A 156 9.79 10.00 7.53
CA HIS A 156 10.00 8.65 7.02
C HIS A 156 9.57 8.50 5.55
N ASN A 157 10.10 7.48 4.88
CA ASN A 157 9.66 7.12 3.53
C ASN A 157 8.42 6.24 3.62
N LEU A 158 7.33 6.73 3.07
CA LEU A 158 6.10 5.95 2.98
C LEU A 158 6.17 4.96 1.81
N ARG A 159 5.83 3.70 2.06
CA ARG A 159 5.56 2.72 0.99
C ARG A 159 4.11 2.80 0.59
N GLY A 160 3.83 2.92 -0.70
CA GLY A 160 2.49 2.92 -1.23
C GLY A 160 1.98 1.51 -1.45
N SER A 161 1.75 0.74 -0.38
CA SER A 161 1.17 -0.60 -0.47
C SER A 161 -0.02 -0.69 0.48
N ALA A 162 -1.19 -1.03 -0.03
CA ALA A 162 -2.39 -1.19 0.79
C ALA A 162 -2.29 -2.35 1.79
N CYS A 163 -1.44 -3.35 1.49
CA CYS A 163 -1.27 -4.55 2.31
C CYS A 163 -0.20 -4.41 3.41
N GLY A 164 0.55 -3.30 3.43
CA GLY A 164 1.67 -3.07 4.36
C GLY A 164 1.29 -2.50 5.72
N TYR A 165 0.02 -2.46 6.06
CA TYR A 165 -0.47 -1.90 7.32
C TYR A 165 -1.88 -2.37 7.65
N VAL A 166 -2.20 -2.41 8.94
CA VAL A 166 -3.55 -2.51 9.48
C VAL A 166 -3.97 -1.13 10.00
N PHE A 167 -5.22 -0.72 9.77
CA PHE A 167 -5.67 0.62 10.11
C PHE A 167 -7.10 0.66 10.66
N ARG A 168 -7.39 1.63 11.52
CA ARG A 168 -8.72 1.88 12.08
C ARG A 168 -9.69 2.31 10.99
N LYS A 169 -10.80 1.60 10.85
CA LYS A 169 -11.82 1.87 9.83
C LYS A 169 -12.36 3.30 9.90
N ALA A 170 -12.47 3.85 11.10
CA ALA A 170 -13.02 5.20 11.31
C ALA A 170 -12.24 6.30 10.58
N ILE A 171 -10.92 6.17 10.38
CA ILE A 171 -10.12 7.20 9.69
C ILE A 171 -10.35 7.23 8.17
N LEU A 172 -11.05 6.24 7.60
CA LEU A 172 -11.38 6.22 6.16
C LEU A 172 -12.31 7.36 5.77
N HIS A 173 -13.34 7.63 6.56
CA HIS A 173 -14.44 8.50 6.15
C HIS A 173 -14.91 8.18 4.72
N ASP A 174 -14.77 9.12 3.80
CA ASP A 174 -15.11 9.05 2.38
C ASP A 174 -13.99 8.51 1.47
N LEU A 175 -12.78 8.28 2.01
CA LEU A 175 -11.63 7.85 1.22
C LEU A 175 -11.86 6.46 0.61
N ARG A 176 -11.67 6.37 -0.69
CA ARG A 176 -11.79 5.13 -1.47
C ARG A 176 -10.64 5.04 -2.47
N PHE A 177 -10.31 3.83 -2.88
CA PHE A 177 -9.37 3.62 -3.99
C PHE A 177 -9.96 4.16 -5.27
N ARG A 178 -9.14 4.85 -6.07
CA ARG A 178 -9.56 5.33 -7.39
C ARG A 178 -9.67 4.15 -8.35
N GLU A 179 -10.86 3.99 -8.94
CA GLU A 179 -11.14 2.93 -9.89
C GLU A 179 -10.48 3.19 -11.25
N GLY A 180 -10.12 2.11 -11.97
CA GLY A 180 -9.63 2.15 -13.34
C GLY A 180 -8.21 2.68 -13.52
N THR A 181 -7.46 2.91 -12.44
CA THR A 181 -6.05 3.35 -12.49
C THR A 181 -5.12 2.29 -11.90
N LEU A 182 -3.88 2.28 -12.36
CA LEU A 182 -2.77 1.60 -11.70
C LEU A 182 -2.16 2.53 -10.65
N HIS A 183 -1.46 1.97 -9.65
CA HIS A 183 -0.89 2.75 -8.53
C HIS A 183 -1.96 3.43 -7.65
N GLU A 184 -3.11 2.79 -7.49
CA GLU A 184 -4.21 3.23 -6.64
C GLU A 184 -3.80 3.34 -5.17
N ASP A 185 -2.89 2.47 -4.74
CA ASP A 185 -2.30 2.42 -3.40
C ASP A 185 -1.37 3.62 -3.14
N GLU A 186 -0.61 4.05 -4.14
CA GLU A 186 0.25 5.24 -4.07
C GLU A 186 -0.56 6.54 -3.89
N GLU A 187 -1.81 6.56 -4.37
CA GLU A 187 -2.73 7.68 -4.16
C GLU A 187 -3.49 7.57 -2.84
N PHE A 188 -3.92 6.36 -2.47
CA PHE A 188 -4.74 6.08 -1.29
C PHE A 188 -3.95 6.22 0.02
N THR A 189 -2.80 5.54 0.11
CA THR A 189 -2.03 5.40 1.35
C THR A 189 -1.61 6.74 1.97
N PRO A 190 -1.04 7.72 1.24
CA PRO A 190 -0.65 9.00 1.85
C PRO A 190 -1.84 9.81 2.34
N GLN A 191 -3.01 9.68 1.70
CA GLN A 191 -4.21 10.35 2.16
C GLN A 191 -4.79 9.74 3.43
N LEU A 192 -4.74 8.41 3.55
CA LEU A 192 -5.12 7.70 4.76
C LEU A 192 -4.17 8.05 5.91
N MET A 193 -2.87 8.09 5.63
CA MET A 193 -1.84 8.42 6.61
C MET A 193 -2.04 9.81 7.24
N LEU A 194 -2.39 10.82 6.45
CA LEU A 194 -2.67 12.18 6.98
C LEU A 194 -3.88 12.24 7.93
N ARG A 195 -4.71 11.20 7.97
CA ARG A 195 -5.89 11.11 8.86
C ARG A 195 -5.62 10.36 10.16
N ALA A 196 -4.44 9.76 10.28
CA ALA A 196 -4.05 8.99 11.45
C ALA A 196 -3.30 9.87 12.47
N GLU A 197 -3.76 9.86 13.71
CA GLU A 197 -3.13 10.59 14.81
C GLU A 197 -2.16 9.69 15.61
N ASN A 198 -2.46 8.38 15.68
CA ASN A 198 -1.68 7.41 16.45
C ASN A 198 -1.16 6.30 15.52
N VAL A 199 -0.02 6.55 14.89
CA VAL A 199 0.68 5.60 14.02
C VAL A 199 1.79 4.91 14.80
N TYR A 200 1.82 3.59 14.71
CA TYR A 200 2.94 2.77 15.14
C TYR A 200 3.63 2.16 13.92
N SER A 201 4.94 2.06 13.94
CA SER A 201 5.70 1.38 12.89
C SER A 201 6.64 0.33 13.46
N THR A 202 6.75 -0.82 12.81
CA THR A 202 7.66 -1.90 13.20
C THR A 202 8.48 -2.38 12.00
N GLU A 203 9.73 -2.74 12.25
CA GLU A 203 10.58 -3.43 11.27
C GLU A 203 10.21 -4.92 11.13
N GLY A 204 9.23 -5.39 11.89
CA GLY A 204 8.69 -6.74 11.83
C GLY A 204 8.13 -7.06 10.44
N LYS A 205 8.56 -8.19 9.88
CA LYS A 205 8.07 -8.69 8.60
C LYS A 205 6.80 -9.49 8.85
N ALA A 206 5.65 -8.83 8.73
CA ALA A 206 4.34 -9.42 9.04
C ALA A 206 3.57 -9.88 7.78
N TYR A 207 4.04 -9.53 6.59
CA TYR A 207 3.39 -9.84 5.33
C TYR A 207 4.35 -10.56 4.39
N HIS A 208 3.97 -11.73 3.88
CA HIS A 208 4.73 -12.45 2.87
C HIS A 208 4.23 -12.10 1.48
N TYR A 209 5.07 -11.40 0.71
CA TYR A 209 4.84 -11.09 -0.69
C TYR A 209 5.42 -12.19 -1.58
N ARG A 210 4.56 -12.87 -2.32
CA ARG A 210 4.96 -13.95 -3.22
C ARG A 210 5.41 -13.41 -4.58
N VAL A 211 6.67 -13.66 -4.93
CA VAL A 211 7.21 -13.28 -6.23
C VAL A 211 6.75 -14.27 -7.28
N ARG A 212 5.90 -13.85 -8.23
CA ARG A 212 5.40 -14.66 -9.34
C ARG A 212 5.81 -14.10 -10.69
N LYS A 213 6.08 -14.97 -11.66
CA LYS A 213 6.40 -14.56 -13.05
C LYS A 213 5.20 -13.86 -13.73
N ASP A 214 3.98 -14.28 -13.40
CA ASP A 214 2.74 -13.79 -14.02
C ASP A 214 2.12 -12.61 -13.25
N SER A 215 2.81 -12.06 -12.25
CA SER A 215 2.34 -10.89 -11.51
C SER A 215 2.09 -9.71 -12.44
N ILE A 216 1.04 -8.95 -12.17
CA ILE A 216 0.70 -7.71 -12.88
C ILE A 216 1.89 -6.75 -12.95
N THR A 217 2.75 -6.75 -11.91
CA THR A 217 3.96 -5.94 -11.84
C THR A 217 5.06 -6.37 -12.82
N HIS A 218 5.04 -7.62 -13.30
CA HIS A 218 6.06 -8.18 -14.20
C HIS A 218 5.65 -8.17 -15.68
N LYS A 219 4.46 -7.67 -16.02
CA LYS A 219 4.07 -7.54 -17.43
C LYS A 219 5.03 -6.61 -18.17
N THR A 220 5.65 -7.13 -19.23
CA THR A 220 6.70 -6.43 -20.01
C THR A 220 6.19 -5.79 -21.30
N ASP A 221 4.90 -5.95 -21.62
CA ASP A 221 4.31 -5.36 -22.82
C ASP A 221 4.47 -3.83 -22.85
N LYS A 222 4.81 -3.29 -24.02
CA LYS A 222 5.07 -1.85 -24.22
C LYS A 222 3.86 -0.99 -23.87
N ARG A 223 2.64 -1.43 -24.21
CA ARG A 223 1.40 -0.69 -23.92
C ARG A 223 1.16 -0.64 -22.41
N TRP A 224 1.37 -1.77 -21.74
CA TRP A 224 1.26 -1.85 -20.29
C TRP A 224 2.26 -0.95 -19.56
N ARG A 225 3.53 -0.96 -20.00
CA ARG A 225 4.56 -0.05 -19.43
C ARG A 225 4.19 1.42 -19.61
N MET A 226 3.70 1.79 -20.79
CA MET A 226 3.27 3.17 -21.03
C MET A 226 2.06 3.55 -20.19
N ARG A 227 1.07 2.67 -20.02
CA ARG A 227 -0.07 2.90 -19.13
C ARG A 227 0.38 3.10 -17.70
N ARG A 228 1.27 2.25 -17.17
CA ARG A 228 1.84 2.42 -15.83
C ARG A 228 2.50 3.79 -15.63
N LEU A 229 3.28 4.25 -16.59
CA LEU A 229 3.90 5.57 -16.53
C LEU A 229 2.86 6.69 -16.56
N MET A 230 1.85 6.59 -17.42
CA MET A 230 0.78 7.59 -17.49
C MET A 230 -0.02 7.65 -16.19
N ASP A 231 -0.40 6.51 -15.63
CA ASP A 231 -1.18 6.45 -14.39
C ASP A 231 -0.35 6.97 -13.21
N ALA A 232 0.95 6.63 -13.12
CA ALA A 232 1.85 7.18 -12.10
C ALA A 232 1.96 8.72 -12.18
N GLU A 233 2.10 9.27 -13.40
CA GLU A 233 2.11 10.73 -13.61
C GLU A 233 0.80 11.38 -13.13
N GLN A 234 -0.33 10.76 -13.42
CA GLN A 234 -1.65 11.26 -12.98
C GLN A 234 -1.82 11.19 -11.45
N VAL A 235 -1.33 10.14 -10.79
CA VAL A 235 -1.32 10.05 -9.32
C VAL A 235 -0.55 11.22 -8.72
N ILE A 236 0.66 11.50 -9.25
CA ILE A 236 1.49 12.63 -8.78
C ILE A 236 0.75 13.96 -8.94
N TYR A 237 0.11 14.21 -10.07
CA TYR A 237 -0.63 15.45 -10.31
C TYR A 237 -1.83 15.62 -9.35
N ARG A 238 -2.57 14.53 -9.09
CA ARG A 238 -3.70 14.57 -8.16
C ARG A 238 -3.24 14.81 -6.71
N LEU A 239 -2.15 14.17 -6.29
CA LEU A 239 -1.57 14.40 -4.97
C LEU A 239 -1.04 15.84 -4.84
N LYS A 240 -0.40 16.38 -5.89
CA LYS A 240 0.06 17.80 -5.91
C LYS A 240 -1.10 18.77 -5.78
N ASN A 241 -2.14 18.60 -6.58
CA ASN A 241 -3.34 19.43 -6.48
C ASN A 241 -3.98 19.36 -5.08
N LYS A 242 -4.01 18.17 -4.48
CA LYS A 242 -4.51 18.02 -3.11
C LYS A 242 -3.61 18.70 -2.08
N ALA A 243 -2.27 18.55 -2.22
CA ALA A 243 -1.30 19.17 -1.32
C ALA A 243 -1.42 20.70 -1.26
N ASP A 244 -1.75 21.33 -2.37
CA ASP A 244 -1.89 22.80 -2.46
C ASP A 244 -3.04 23.36 -1.60
N HIS A 245 -3.99 22.48 -1.17
CA HIS A 245 -5.13 22.86 -0.34
C HIS A 245 -5.01 22.36 1.12
N LEU A 246 -3.90 21.69 1.47
CA LEU A 246 -3.70 21.17 2.83
C LEU A 246 -3.11 22.25 3.77
N PRO A 247 -3.34 22.13 5.09
CA PRO A 247 -2.61 22.85 6.11
C PRO A 247 -1.08 22.70 5.93
N VAL A 248 -0.31 23.64 6.46
CA VAL A 248 1.14 23.73 6.20
C VAL A 248 1.89 22.44 6.58
N SER A 249 1.61 21.86 7.74
CA SER A 249 2.27 20.62 8.21
C SER A 249 1.99 19.43 7.30
N GLU A 250 0.70 19.20 7.00
CA GLU A 250 0.26 18.13 6.12
C GLU A 250 0.77 18.31 4.68
N ARG A 251 0.80 19.56 4.21
CA ARG A 251 1.37 19.88 2.91
C ARG A 251 2.85 19.53 2.82
N ILE A 252 3.65 19.87 3.83
CA ILE A 252 5.09 19.53 3.88
C ILE A 252 5.27 18.01 3.83
N ALA A 253 4.48 17.25 4.58
CA ALA A 253 4.49 15.80 4.60
C ALA A 253 4.12 15.22 3.22
N MET A 254 3.04 15.72 2.61
CA MET A 254 2.60 15.30 1.27
C MET A 254 3.62 15.66 0.19
N GLU A 255 4.24 16.86 0.24
CA GLU A 255 5.28 17.28 -0.70
C GLU A 255 6.50 16.36 -0.67
N ARG A 256 6.88 15.82 0.51
CA ARG A 256 7.93 14.81 0.60
C ARG A 256 7.55 13.55 -0.18
N ARG A 257 6.31 13.06 0.00
CA ARG A 257 5.82 11.89 -0.74
C ARG A 257 5.78 12.15 -2.24
N ILE A 258 5.26 13.28 -2.66
CA ILE A 258 5.21 13.70 -4.07
C ILE A 258 6.63 13.74 -4.67
N ALA A 259 7.61 14.32 -3.96
CA ALA A 259 8.98 14.37 -4.44
C ALA A 259 9.60 12.97 -4.63
N GLN A 260 9.30 12.02 -3.74
CA GLN A 260 9.72 10.62 -3.88
C GLN A 260 9.06 9.96 -5.10
N LEU A 261 7.74 10.10 -5.25
CA LEU A 261 7.01 9.56 -6.40
C LEU A 261 7.49 10.16 -7.72
N THR A 262 7.75 11.46 -7.74
CA THR A 262 8.29 12.14 -8.93
C THR A 262 9.68 11.62 -9.27
N MET A 263 10.54 11.43 -8.28
CA MET A 263 11.87 10.82 -8.48
C MET A 263 11.74 9.41 -9.09
N ASP A 264 10.90 8.55 -8.51
CA ASP A 264 10.70 7.16 -8.96
C ASP A 264 10.03 7.11 -10.35
N TYR A 265 9.12 8.05 -10.63
CA TYR A 265 8.53 8.21 -11.95
C TYR A 265 9.59 8.56 -13.01
N ILE A 266 10.42 9.58 -12.78
CA ILE A 266 11.50 9.97 -13.71
C ILE A 266 12.48 8.79 -13.90
N TYR A 267 12.85 8.10 -12.82
CA TYR A 267 13.70 6.92 -12.90
C TYR A 267 13.09 5.84 -13.81
N ASN A 268 11.78 5.55 -13.65
CA ASN A 268 11.08 4.57 -14.45
C ASN A 268 10.93 5.02 -15.92
N VAL A 269 10.71 6.30 -16.18
CA VAL A 269 10.72 6.86 -17.55
C VAL A 269 12.06 6.58 -18.22
N ILE A 270 13.18 6.91 -17.56
CA ILE A 270 14.51 6.66 -18.10
C ILE A 270 14.72 5.17 -18.37
N ARG A 271 14.42 4.32 -17.37
CA ARG A 271 14.65 2.86 -17.45
C ARG A 271 13.78 2.16 -18.49
N MET A 272 12.54 2.60 -18.67
CA MET A 272 11.58 1.90 -19.55
C MET A 272 11.62 2.40 -20.99
N THR A 273 11.99 3.66 -21.22
CA THR A 273 11.93 4.23 -22.56
C THR A 273 13.30 4.35 -23.23
N HIS A 274 14.36 4.60 -22.48
CA HIS A 274 15.71 4.92 -22.96
C HIS A 274 15.72 6.04 -24.05
N ASP A 275 14.74 6.93 -24.01
CA ASP A 275 14.51 7.98 -25.01
C ASP A 275 14.69 9.36 -24.35
N ALA A 276 15.78 10.07 -24.74
CA ALA A 276 16.09 11.40 -24.20
C ALA A 276 15.02 12.43 -24.58
N THR A 277 14.47 12.34 -25.81
CA THR A 277 13.43 13.27 -26.26
C THR A 277 12.15 13.07 -25.48
N HIS A 278 11.81 11.81 -25.19
CA HIS A 278 10.66 11.49 -24.34
C HIS A 278 10.87 12.02 -22.92
N LEU A 279 12.05 11.80 -22.34
CA LEU A 279 12.41 12.32 -21.02
C LEU A 279 12.26 13.85 -20.97
N ASP A 280 12.80 14.58 -21.95
CA ASP A 280 12.70 16.05 -21.97
C ASP A 280 11.25 16.53 -22.02
N ARG A 281 10.37 15.87 -22.77
CA ARG A 281 8.92 16.16 -22.79
C ARG A 281 8.27 15.89 -21.42
N VAL A 282 8.65 14.80 -20.75
CA VAL A 282 8.18 14.48 -19.40
C VAL A 282 8.62 15.58 -18.42
N LEU A 283 9.91 15.96 -18.42
CA LEU A 283 10.42 16.99 -17.54
C LEU A 283 9.73 18.35 -17.78
N GLN A 284 9.45 18.71 -19.03
CA GLN A 284 8.68 19.93 -19.34
C GLN A 284 7.27 19.88 -18.76
N ARG A 285 6.57 18.73 -18.81
CA ARG A 285 5.25 18.58 -18.18
C ARG A 285 5.33 18.72 -16.66
N LEU A 286 6.29 18.02 -16.04
CA LEU A 286 6.52 18.12 -14.60
C LEU A 286 6.85 19.56 -14.15
N THR A 287 7.62 20.31 -14.96
CA THR A 287 7.92 21.73 -14.67
C THR A 287 6.67 22.60 -14.66
N ARG A 288 5.72 22.36 -15.57
CA ARG A 288 4.43 23.10 -15.61
C ARG A 288 3.55 22.87 -14.38
N HIS A 289 3.82 21.80 -13.63
CA HIS A 289 3.11 21.44 -12.39
C HIS A 289 3.96 21.65 -11.13
N ASP A 290 5.06 22.39 -11.21
CA ASP A 290 6.00 22.67 -10.11
C ASP A 290 6.58 21.39 -9.44
N LEU A 291 6.72 20.32 -10.24
CA LEU A 291 7.26 19.03 -9.81
C LEU A 291 8.72 18.82 -10.24
N PHE A 292 9.23 19.66 -11.14
CA PHE A 292 10.60 19.67 -11.60
C PHE A 292 11.11 21.10 -11.77
N PRO A 293 12.37 21.42 -11.38
CA PRO A 293 13.40 20.54 -10.85
C PRO A 293 13.03 19.92 -9.49
N LEU A 294 13.55 18.72 -9.18
CA LEU A 294 13.31 18.08 -7.89
C LEU A 294 13.80 18.99 -6.75
N PRO A 295 13.01 19.18 -5.68
CA PRO A 295 13.30 20.14 -4.61
C PRO A 295 14.59 19.79 -3.85
N ASN A 296 15.32 20.86 -3.42
CA ASN A 296 16.55 20.71 -2.66
C ASN A 296 16.26 20.35 -1.20
N LYS A 297 15.90 19.10 -0.97
CA LYS A 297 15.58 18.54 0.35
C LYS A 297 16.45 17.31 0.64
N HIS A 298 16.74 17.07 1.91
CA HIS A 298 17.58 15.97 2.38
C HIS A 298 16.74 14.76 2.84
N TYR A 299 15.89 14.23 1.95
CA TYR A 299 15.00 13.11 2.31
C TYR A 299 15.76 11.79 2.52
N THR A 300 16.59 11.39 1.56
CA THR A 300 17.46 10.20 1.63
C THR A 300 18.74 10.42 0.79
N LYS A 301 19.78 9.64 1.05
CA LYS A 301 21.01 9.63 0.22
C LYS A 301 20.69 9.31 -1.25
N LYS A 302 19.79 8.33 -1.50
CA LYS A 302 19.34 7.97 -2.85
C LYS A 302 18.67 9.16 -3.54
N TYR A 303 17.74 9.82 -2.86
CA TYR A 303 17.07 11.01 -3.39
C TYR A 303 18.04 12.12 -3.73
N GLN A 304 18.94 12.46 -2.82
CA GLN A 304 19.94 13.53 -3.03
C GLN A 304 20.82 13.25 -4.25
N CYS A 305 21.37 12.04 -4.36
CA CYS A 305 22.21 11.64 -5.48
C CYS A 305 21.45 11.72 -6.82
N PHE A 306 20.23 11.15 -6.86
CA PHE A 306 19.41 11.18 -8.07
C PHE A 306 19.02 12.62 -8.45
N ARG A 307 18.62 13.45 -7.49
CA ARG A 307 18.28 14.85 -7.70
C ARG A 307 19.44 15.63 -8.30
N MET A 308 20.66 15.50 -7.75
CA MET A 308 21.84 16.18 -8.28
C MET A 308 22.10 15.85 -9.75
N LEU A 309 21.90 14.59 -10.12
CA LEU A 309 22.07 14.14 -11.50
C LEU A 309 20.94 14.63 -12.40
N VAL A 310 19.68 14.36 -12.04
CA VAL A 310 18.54 14.60 -12.94
C VAL A 310 18.27 16.08 -13.17
N ASN A 311 18.57 16.95 -12.18
CA ASN A 311 18.38 18.40 -12.31
C ASN A 311 19.39 19.07 -13.25
N THR A 312 20.43 18.36 -13.70
CA THR A 312 21.44 18.90 -14.65
C THR A 312 21.40 18.16 -15.99
N ALA A 313 21.68 18.85 -17.09
CA ALA A 313 21.71 18.23 -18.41
C ALA A 313 22.78 17.13 -18.52
N MET A 314 23.98 17.37 -17.94
CA MET A 314 25.07 16.40 -17.93
C MET A 314 24.72 15.17 -17.08
N GLY A 315 24.14 15.39 -15.92
CA GLY A 315 23.72 14.29 -15.04
C GLY A 315 22.62 13.43 -15.67
N ARG A 316 21.66 13.99 -16.41
CA ARG A 316 20.67 13.22 -17.18
C ARG A 316 21.33 12.30 -18.21
N ARG A 317 22.37 12.77 -18.92
CA ARG A 317 23.13 11.92 -19.86
C ARG A 317 23.80 10.75 -19.13
N ILE A 318 24.38 10.99 -17.94
CA ILE A 318 24.98 9.94 -17.10
C ILE A 318 23.92 8.92 -16.66
N LEU A 319 22.75 9.38 -16.21
CA LEU A 319 21.65 8.50 -15.82
C LEU A 319 21.15 7.64 -16.98
N MET A 320 20.99 8.22 -18.17
CA MET A 320 20.60 7.52 -19.39
C MET A 320 21.58 6.41 -19.78
N LEU A 321 22.89 6.64 -19.60
CA LEU A 321 23.92 5.62 -19.86
C LEU A 321 23.94 4.54 -18.78
N ALA A 322 23.94 4.95 -17.49
CA ALA A 322 24.04 4.02 -16.37
C ALA A 322 22.84 3.06 -16.26
N LEU A 323 21.63 3.52 -16.58
CA LEU A 323 20.43 2.70 -16.51
C LEU A 323 20.18 1.83 -17.77
N ARG A 324 20.94 2.06 -18.84
CA ARG A 324 20.90 1.23 -20.06
C ARG A 324 21.55 -0.13 -19.88
N VAL A 325 22.50 -0.24 -18.95
CA VAL A 325 23.31 -1.46 -18.70
C VAL A 325 22.60 -2.49 -17.80
N LYS A 326 21.49 -2.12 -17.17
CA LYS A 326 20.75 -2.99 -16.23
C LYS A 326 19.40 -3.50 -16.77
N GLY A 327 19.16 -3.38 -18.05
CA GLY A 327 17.91 -3.80 -18.71
C GLY A 327 17.99 -5.17 -19.35
#